data_39c62c49b3079fdd5560adc03f3bb401
#
_entry.id   39c62c49b3079fdd5560adc03f3bb401
#
_cell.length_a   1.000
_cell.length_b   1.000
_cell.length_c   1.000
_cell.angle_alpha   90.00
_cell.angle_beta   90.00
_cell.angle_gamma   90.00
#
_symmetry.space_group_name_H-M   'P 1'
#
loop_
_entity.id
_entity.type
_entity.pdbx_description
1 polymer ?
#
loop_
_entity_poly.entity_id
_entity_poly.type
_entity_poly.pdbx_seq_one_letter_code
_entity_poly.pdbx_strand_id
1 'polypeptide(L)'
;PHALRDCTSGCAKGLPPETAIATVRAVQVARPGLHELQVQVTQADGQQATARGNFEVVPFAAGQGAKVRNIIILLGDGLGLAQRTAARVVSGRYAQGKVSKPLAMDSFPATALVKTASLNSIVTDSSPGMTAYVLGNKNDNNEEGVFPDDTIDPFDNPRIEYLSEYLHRTQGKALGLVTTADVFDATPAGNAVHTSNRSAGTGIVDQ
;
A
#
# COMPACT_ATOMS: atom_id res chain seq x y z
N PRO A 1 -9.79 -6.01 21.70
CA PRO A 1 -10.46 -7.31 21.75
C PRO A 1 -9.77 -8.25 20.80
N HIS A 2 -9.32 -9.39 21.31
CA HIS A 2 -8.72 -10.45 20.51
C HIS A 2 -9.85 -11.32 19.98
N ALA A 3 -9.96 -11.47 18.66
CA ALA A 3 -10.77 -12.52 18.08
C ALA A 3 -9.84 -13.65 17.66
N LEU A 4 -9.93 -14.77 18.34
CA LEU A 4 -9.44 -16.06 17.85
C LEU A 4 -10.57 -16.62 16.98
N ARG A 5 -10.33 -16.84 15.71
CA ARG A 5 -11.27 -17.50 14.81
C ARG A 5 -10.67 -18.82 14.34
N ASP A 6 -11.50 -19.84 14.38
CA ASP A 6 -11.29 -21.09 13.69
C ASP A 6 -11.75 -20.90 12.23
N CYS A 7 -10.88 -21.22 11.28
CA CYS A 7 -11.14 -21.07 9.86
C CYS A 7 -12.09 -22.12 9.24
N THR A 8 -12.85 -22.86 10.05
CA THR A 8 -13.82 -23.83 9.57
C THR A 8 -15.01 -23.17 8.82
N SER A 9 -15.24 -21.89 9.02
CA SER A 9 -16.25 -21.13 8.28
C SER A 9 -15.85 -19.65 8.14
N GLY A 10 -15.53 -19.22 6.92
CA GLY A 10 -15.42 -17.81 6.56
C GLY A 10 -14.02 -17.19 6.58
N CYS A 11 -12.96 -17.95 6.51
CA CYS A 11 -11.61 -17.43 6.29
C CYS A 11 -11.29 -17.19 4.81
N ALA A 12 -10.32 -16.30 4.56
CA ALA A 12 -9.84 -15.99 3.22
C ALA A 12 -9.49 -17.24 2.42
N LYS A 13 -9.80 -17.22 1.12
CA LYS A 13 -9.54 -18.33 0.21
C LYS A 13 -8.07 -18.75 0.25
N GLY A 14 -7.82 -20.03 0.49
CA GLY A 14 -6.49 -20.63 0.39
C GLY A 14 -5.84 -20.99 1.72
N LEU A 15 -6.45 -20.66 2.85
CA LEU A 15 -5.96 -21.11 4.15
C LEU A 15 -6.47 -22.53 4.46
N PRO A 16 -5.63 -23.40 5.07
CA PRO A 16 -6.07 -24.68 5.55
C PRO A 16 -7.23 -24.53 6.58
N PRO A 17 -8.22 -25.45 6.60
CA PRO A 17 -9.39 -25.34 7.50
C PRO A 17 -9.04 -25.35 8.98
N GLU A 18 -7.83 -25.81 9.34
CA GLU A 18 -7.34 -25.86 10.74
C GLU A 18 -6.47 -24.64 11.11
N THR A 19 -6.50 -23.57 10.29
CA THR A 19 -5.72 -22.37 10.59
C THR A 19 -6.39 -21.55 11.68
N ALA A 20 -5.66 -21.24 12.76
CA ALA A 20 -6.08 -20.28 13.76
C ALA A 20 -5.58 -18.88 13.39
N ILE A 21 -6.47 -17.90 13.39
CA ILE A 21 -6.14 -16.50 13.11
C ILE A 21 -6.41 -15.66 14.36
N ALA A 22 -5.46 -14.82 14.73
CA ALA A 22 -5.62 -13.83 15.78
C ALA A 22 -5.40 -12.43 15.19
N THR A 23 -6.43 -11.62 15.22
CA THR A 23 -6.37 -10.22 14.76
C THR A 23 -6.47 -9.28 15.95
N VAL A 24 -5.53 -8.34 16.03
CA VAL A 24 -5.56 -7.27 17.04
C VAL A 24 -5.81 -5.96 16.31
N ARG A 25 -7.00 -5.39 16.50
CA ARG A 25 -7.39 -4.15 15.85
C ARG A 25 -7.14 -2.94 16.75
N ALA A 26 -6.96 -1.77 16.14
CA ALA A 26 -6.81 -0.48 16.81
C ALA A 26 -5.63 -0.41 17.81
N VAL A 27 -4.51 -1.04 17.47
CA VAL A 27 -3.28 -0.90 18.26
C VAL A 27 -2.72 0.49 18.06
N GLN A 28 -2.54 1.23 19.15
CA GLN A 28 -1.87 2.53 19.13
C GLN A 28 -0.48 2.40 19.72
N VAL A 29 0.53 2.79 18.96
CA VAL A 29 1.91 2.85 19.42
C VAL A 29 2.38 4.30 19.27
N ALA A 30 2.43 5.02 20.40
CA ALA A 30 2.79 6.43 20.41
C ALA A 30 4.30 6.70 20.40
N ARG A 31 5.11 5.70 20.72
CA ARG A 31 6.57 5.87 20.83
C ARG A 31 7.23 5.65 19.47
N PRO A 32 7.92 6.65 18.90
CA PRO A 32 8.69 6.45 17.68
C PRO A 32 9.81 5.44 17.85
N GLY A 33 10.16 4.78 16.77
CA GLY A 33 11.26 3.81 16.68
C GLY A 33 10.83 2.45 16.18
N LEU A 34 11.78 1.53 16.15
CA LEU A 34 11.55 0.16 15.75
C LEU A 34 10.92 -0.63 16.90
N HIS A 35 9.83 -1.32 16.62
CA HIS A 35 9.11 -2.18 17.56
C HIS A 35 9.15 -3.62 17.09
N GLU A 36 9.42 -4.54 18.01
CA GLU A 36 9.37 -5.96 17.73
C GLU A 36 7.96 -6.50 18.03
N LEU A 37 7.45 -7.33 17.13
CA LEU A 37 6.27 -8.14 17.31
C LEU A 37 6.70 -9.58 17.54
N GLN A 38 6.14 -10.23 18.54
CA GLN A 38 6.33 -11.65 18.76
C GLN A 38 4.96 -12.32 18.86
N VAL A 39 4.77 -13.35 18.07
CA VAL A 39 3.60 -14.22 18.13
C VAL A 39 4.07 -15.59 18.60
N GLN A 40 3.43 -16.09 19.64
CA GLN A 40 3.66 -17.44 20.14
C GLN A 40 2.36 -18.24 20.04
N VAL A 41 2.43 -19.39 19.42
CA VAL A 41 1.32 -20.32 19.29
C VAL A 41 1.63 -21.58 20.06
N THR A 42 0.65 -22.05 20.82
CA THR A 42 0.74 -23.35 21.52
C THR A 42 -0.36 -24.25 20.98
N GLN A 43 0.02 -25.41 20.48
CA GLN A 43 -0.92 -26.43 19.98
C GLN A 43 -1.51 -27.24 21.15
N ALA A 44 -2.60 -27.97 20.87
CA ALA A 44 -3.27 -28.78 21.90
C ALA A 44 -2.38 -29.90 22.48
N ASP A 45 -1.39 -30.33 21.71
CA ASP A 45 -0.37 -31.33 22.17
C ASP A 45 0.79 -30.70 22.96
N GLY A 46 0.75 -29.37 23.21
CA GLY A 46 1.77 -28.65 23.94
C GLY A 46 2.95 -28.17 23.10
N GLN A 47 3.01 -28.48 21.82
CA GLN A 47 4.04 -27.93 20.92
C GLN A 47 3.90 -26.43 20.79
N GLN A 48 5.02 -25.72 20.73
CA GLN A 48 5.06 -24.27 20.62
C GLN A 48 5.82 -23.83 19.37
N ALA A 49 5.28 -22.83 18.70
CA ALA A 49 5.96 -22.12 17.62
C ALA A 49 5.98 -20.62 17.92
N THR A 50 7.09 -19.96 17.57
CA THR A 50 7.24 -18.52 17.74
C THR A 50 7.63 -17.90 16.41
N ALA A 51 6.89 -16.85 16.02
CA ALA A 51 7.25 -15.99 14.90
C ALA A 51 7.58 -14.58 15.40
N ARG A 52 8.52 -13.92 14.76
CA ARG A 52 8.92 -12.54 15.07
C ARG A 52 8.81 -11.68 13.82
N GLY A 53 8.31 -10.47 14.01
CA GLY A 53 8.27 -9.42 13.01
C GLY A 53 8.66 -8.10 13.63
N ASN A 54 8.71 -7.06 12.84
CA ASN A 54 8.93 -5.71 13.33
C ASN A 54 8.11 -4.70 12.53
N PHE A 55 7.86 -3.56 13.13
CA PHE A 55 7.34 -2.37 12.48
C PHE A 55 8.03 -1.13 13.04
N GLU A 56 8.10 -0.07 12.25
CA GLU A 56 8.69 1.20 12.66
C GLU A 56 7.60 2.26 12.78
N VAL A 57 7.62 2.97 13.91
CA VAL A 57 6.81 4.18 14.11
C VAL A 57 7.68 5.38 13.78
N VAL A 58 7.36 6.06 12.69
CA VAL A 58 8.09 7.27 12.26
C VAL A 58 7.36 8.50 12.79
N PRO A 59 8.05 9.44 13.48
CA PRO A 59 7.41 10.65 13.91
C PRO A 59 7.02 11.49 12.68
N PHE A 60 5.79 11.97 12.65
CA PHE A 60 5.39 12.94 11.65
C PHE A 60 6.03 14.30 11.98
N ALA A 61 6.96 14.72 11.13
CA ALA A 61 7.56 16.04 11.22
C ALA A 61 7.15 16.86 10.00
N ALA A 62 6.39 17.92 10.22
CA ALA A 62 6.19 18.91 9.17
C ALA A 62 7.54 19.57 8.84
N GLY A 63 7.96 19.49 7.58
CA GLY A 63 9.20 20.13 7.11
C GLY A 63 9.20 21.60 7.42
N GLN A 64 10.29 22.11 8.00
CA GLN A 64 10.45 23.54 8.21
C GLN A 64 10.85 24.21 6.89
N GLY A 65 10.06 25.16 6.42
CA GLY A 65 10.48 26.14 5.42
C GLY A 65 9.56 26.32 4.21
N ALA A 66 9.43 25.38 3.31
CA ALA A 66 8.65 25.58 2.09
C ALA A 66 7.14 25.32 2.32
N LYS A 67 6.31 26.33 2.08
CA LYS A 67 4.84 26.12 2.07
C LYS A 67 4.44 25.43 0.77
N VAL A 68 4.46 24.12 0.76
CA VAL A 68 3.92 23.32 -0.35
C VAL A 68 2.40 23.49 -0.37
N ARG A 69 1.88 24.01 -1.48
CA ARG A 69 0.43 24.21 -1.66
C ARG A 69 -0.24 23.03 -2.33
N ASN A 70 0.45 22.37 -3.24
CA ASN A 70 -0.07 21.26 -4.02
C ASN A 70 0.96 20.14 -4.06
N ILE A 71 0.48 18.90 -4.08
CA ILE A 71 1.27 17.69 -4.29
C ILE A 71 0.79 17.08 -5.61
N ILE A 72 1.72 16.81 -6.53
CA ILE A 72 1.43 16.18 -7.80
C ILE A 72 2.24 14.88 -7.85
N ILE A 73 1.56 13.75 -7.94
CA ILE A 73 2.17 12.44 -8.12
C ILE A 73 1.98 12.02 -9.57
N LEU A 74 3.08 11.81 -10.28
CA LEU A 74 3.08 11.26 -11.63
C LEU A 74 3.54 9.81 -11.53
N LEU A 75 2.59 8.89 -11.54
CA LEU A 75 2.85 7.48 -11.39
C LEU A 75 2.80 6.76 -12.73
N GLY A 76 3.85 6.03 -13.06
CA GLY A 76 3.85 5.05 -14.13
C GLY A 76 3.65 3.65 -13.53
N ASP A 77 2.46 3.08 -13.72
CA ASP A 77 2.15 1.75 -13.25
C ASP A 77 2.99 0.70 -13.99
N GLY A 78 3.64 -0.18 -13.23
CA GLY A 78 4.61 -1.14 -13.78
C GLY A 78 5.88 -0.50 -14.38
N LEU A 79 6.10 0.81 -14.20
CA LEU A 79 7.26 1.52 -14.74
C LEU A 79 8.53 1.24 -13.92
N GLY A 80 9.23 0.18 -14.26
CA GLY A 80 10.53 -0.13 -13.69
C GLY A 80 11.71 0.51 -14.44
N LEU A 81 12.92 0.23 -13.99
CA LEU A 81 14.17 0.75 -14.59
C LEU A 81 14.34 0.32 -16.06
N ALA A 82 13.88 -0.88 -16.42
CA ALA A 82 13.94 -1.38 -17.78
C ALA A 82 13.05 -0.57 -18.73
N GLN A 83 11.81 -0.31 -18.34
CA GLN A 83 10.85 0.51 -19.10
C GLN A 83 11.34 1.97 -19.24
N ARG A 84 11.88 2.53 -18.14
CA ARG A 84 12.48 3.87 -18.18
C ARG A 84 13.67 3.93 -19.15
N THR A 85 14.52 2.88 -19.16
CA THR A 85 15.65 2.81 -20.09
C THR A 85 15.17 2.67 -21.54
N ALA A 86 14.18 1.81 -21.79
CA ALA A 86 13.58 1.68 -23.10
C ALA A 86 12.98 3.01 -23.59
N ALA A 87 12.26 3.71 -22.73
CA ALA A 87 11.71 5.04 -23.05
C ALA A 87 12.80 6.05 -23.44
N ARG A 88 13.94 6.07 -22.75
CA ARG A 88 15.08 6.92 -23.14
C ARG A 88 15.60 6.58 -24.52
N VAL A 89 15.77 5.30 -24.83
CA VAL A 89 16.27 4.85 -26.13
C VAL A 89 15.29 5.22 -27.26
N VAL A 90 14.00 4.97 -27.05
CA VAL A 90 12.96 5.25 -28.05
C VAL A 90 12.79 6.75 -28.27
N SER A 91 12.68 7.55 -27.23
CA SER A 91 12.44 9.00 -27.33
C SER A 91 13.69 9.80 -27.66
N GLY A 92 14.83 9.40 -27.12
CA GLY A 92 16.10 10.13 -27.24
C GLY A 92 17.02 9.68 -28.36
N ARG A 93 16.70 8.56 -29.02
CA ARG A 93 17.57 7.83 -29.94
C ARG A 93 18.89 7.38 -29.26
N TYR A 94 19.45 6.30 -29.75
CA TYR A 94 20.69 5.74 -29.23
C TYR A 94 21.77 5.79 -30.31
N ALA A 95 22.90 6.38 -29.98
CA ALA A 95 24.06 6.40 -30.85
C ALA A 95 25.36 6.39 -30.05
N GLN A 96 26.37 5.67 -30.52
CA GLN A 96 27.71 5.63 -29.93
C GLN A 96 27.71 5.30 -28.41
N GLY A 97 26.88 4.35 -27.99
CA GLY A 97 26.85 3.91 -26.60
C GLY A 97 26.08 4.81 -25.62
N LYS A 98 25.37 5.82 -26.10
CA LYS A 98 24.62 6.76 -25.25
C LYS A 98 23.31 7.21 -25.87
N VAL A 99 22.41 7.65 -25.03
CA VAL A 99 21.12 8.26 -25.42
C VAL A 99 21.33 9.75 -25.65
N SER A 100 20.74 10.28 -26.74
CA SER A 100 20.94 11.69 -27.16
C SER A 100 20.22 12.69 -26.27
N LYS A 101 19.09 12.28 -25.64
CA LYS A 101 18.30 13.17 -24.78
C LYS A 101 17.82 12.44 -23.53
N PRO A 102 17.91 13.06 -22.35
CA PRO A 102 17.27 12.53 -21.14
C PRO A 102 15.76 12.67 -21.23
N LEU A 103 15.04 11.86 -20.45
CA LEU A 103 13.63 12.07 -20.18
C LEU A 103 13.43 13.27 -19.23
N ALA A 104 12.28 13.92 -19.29
CA ALA A 104 11.96 15.00 -18.35
C ALA A 104 12.08 14.55 -16.89
N MET A 105 11.70 13.31 -16.58
CA MET A 105 11.85 12.74 -15.23
C MET A 105 13.31 12.56 -14.78
N ASP A 106 14.27 12.56 -15.70
CA ASP A 106 15.70 12.46 -15.37
C ASP A 106 16.29 13.80 -14.88
N SER A 107 15.53 14.89 -15.02
CA SER A 107 15.94 16.23 -14.58
C SER A 107 15.44 16.60 -13.18
N PHE A 108 14.71 15.73 -12.50
CA PHE A 108 14.31 15.98 -11.12
C PHE A 108 15.53 16.09 -10.21
N PRO A 109 15.51 17.02 -9.22
CA PRO A 109 16.66 17.30 -8.38
C PRO A 109 16.99 16.17 -7.38
N ALA A 110 16.08 15.24 -7.15
CA ALA A 110 16.27 14.10 -6.27
C ALA A 110 15.80 12.81 -6.93
N THR A 111 16.50 11.72 -6.63
CA THR A 111 16.16 10.37 -7.11
C THR A 111 16.33 9.38 -5.95
N ALA A 112 15.41 8.43 -5.86
CA ALA A 112 15.47 7.33 -4.91
C ALA A 112 15.04 6.02 -5.56
N LEU A 113 15.39 4.92 -4.92
CA LEU A 113 14.90 3.59 -5.27
C LEU A 113 13.78 3.20 -4.31
N VAL A 114 12.71 2.63 -4.86
CA VAL A 114 11.58 2.12 -4.08
C VAL A 114 11.64 0.61 -4.07
N LYS A 115 11.59 0.01 -2.88
CA LYS A 115 11.38 -1.43 -2.73
C LYS A 115 9.90 -1.71 -2.88
N THR A 116 9.56 -2.66 -3.74
CA THR A 116 8.18 -3.04 -4.02
C THR A 116 7.92 -4.44 -3.46
N ALA A 117 7.08 -4.53 -2.46
CA ALA A 117 6.53 -5.77 -1.93
C ALA A 117 5.25 -5.43 -1.17
N SER A 118 4.20 -6.22 -1.30
CA SER A 118 3.04 -6.16 -0.43
C SER A 118 3.31 -6.83 0.92
N LEU A 119 2.32 -6.94 1.78
CA LEU A 119 2.46 -7.68 3.04
C LEU A 119 2.55 -9.18 2.81
N ASN A 120 1.76 -9.71 1.86
CA ASN A 120 1.63 -11.13 1.59
C ASN A 120 2.41 -11.61 0.37
N SER A 121 3.12 -10.73 -0.37
CA SER A 121 3.86 -11.11 -1.57
C SER A 121 5.12 -10.28 -1.81
N ILE A 122 6.18 -10.93 -2.31
CA ILE A 122 7.39 -10.25 -2.78
C ILE A 122 7.09 -9.42 -4.03
N VAL A 123 6.14 -9.88 -4.85
CA VAL A 123 5.66 -9.14 -6.03
C VAL A 123 4.33 -8.49 -5.65
N THR A 124 4.33 -7.18 -5.53
CA THR A 124 3.11 -6.41 -5.29
C THR A 124 2.22 -6.35 -6.52
N ASP A 125 0.91 -6.21 -6.33
CA ASP A 125 0.06 -5.64 -7.36
C ASP A 125 -0.02 -4.11 -7.20
N SER A 126 -0.76 -3.44 -8.07
CA SER A 126 -0.86 -1.98 -8.08
C SER A 126 -1.69 -1.40 -6.94
N SER A 127 -2.63 -2.16 -6.35
CA SER A 127 -3.44 -1.72 -5.21
C SER A 127 -2.60 -1.39 -3.98
N PRO A 128 -1.88 -2.35 -3.35
CA PRO A 128 -1.01 -2.06 -2.22
C PRO A 128 0.18 -1.20 -2.64
N GLY A 129 0.60 -1.23 -3.91
CA GLY A 129 1.64 -0.37 -4.42
C GLY A 129 1.25 1.10 -4.33
N MET A 130 0.07 1.47 -4.84
CA MET A 130 -0.41 2.86 -4.77
C MET A 130 -0.74 3.27 -3.34
N THR A 131 -1.43 2.43 -2.59
CA THR A 131 -1.79 2.76 -1.21
C THR A 131 -0.56 3.02 -0.34
N ALA A 132 0.56 2.31 -0.56
CA ALA A 132 1.80 2.58 0.15
C ALA A 132 2.34 4.00 -0.09
N TYR A 133 2.18 4.57 -1.30
CA TYR A 133 2.59 5.95 -1.59
C TYR A 133 1.75 6.99 -0.88
N VAL A 134 0.46 6.72 -0.67
CA VAL A 134 -0.50 7.71 -0.16
C VAL A 134 -0.97 7.47 1.25
N LEU A 135 -0.58 6.34 1.87
CA LEU A 135 -0.85 6.01 3.28
C LEU A 135 0.42 5.89 4.12
N GLY A 136 1.53 5.48 3.51
CA GLY A 136 2.72 5.09 4.23
C GLY A 136 2.64 3.71 4.91
N ASN A 137 1.61 2.92 4.62
CA ASN A 137 1.41 1.55 5.11
C ASN A 137 1.37 0.57 3.95
N LYS A 138 1.70 -0.68 4.24
CA LYS A 138 1.53 -1.79 3.29
C LYS A 138 0.21 -2.49 3.53
N ASN A 139 -0.35 -3.01 2.44
CA ASN A 139 -1.55 -3.84 2.39
C ASN A 139 -1.22 -5.19 1.75
N ASP A 140 -2.13 -6.12 1.81
CA ASP A 140 -2.08 -7.34 1.02
C ASP A 140 -2.38 -7.05 -0.46
N ASN A 141 -1.97 -7.94 -1.36
CA ASN A 141 -2.38 -7.84 -2.76
C ASN A 141 -3.91 -7.79 -2.86
N ASN A 142 -4.44 -7.01 -3.77
CA ASN A 142 -5.86 -6.66 -3.96
C ASN A 142 -6.45 -5.63 -2.98
N GLU A 143 -5.77 -5.25 -1.93
CA GLU A 143 -6.31 -4.34 -0.92
C GLU A 143 -5.97 -2.88 -1.18
N GLU A 144 -6.89 -2.00 -0.83
CA GLU A 144 -6.80 -0.56 -0.99
C GLU A 144 -7.21 0.15 0.29
N GLY A 145 -6.28 0.82 0.94
CA GLY A 145 -6.55 1.69 2.07
C GLY A 145 -7.13 1.03 3.32
N VAL A 146 -6.87 -0.25 3.52
CA VAL A 146 -7.39 -1.00 4.66
C VAL A 146 -6.28 -1.77 5.37
N PHE A 147 -6.46 -2.07 6.64
CA PHE A 147 -5.68 -3.09 7.32
C PHE A 147 -6.22 -4.47 6.95
N PRO A 148 -5.36 -5.41 6.56
CA PRO A 148 -5.78 -6.78 6.29
C PRO A 148 -6.48 -7.40 7.50
N ASP A 149 -7.52 -8.19 7.23
CA ASP A 149 -8.14 -9.04 8.23
C ASP A 149 -8.51 -10.42 7.64
N ASP A 150 -9.31 -11.19 8.34
CA ASP A 150 -9.64 -12.57 8.00
C ASP A 150 -11.07 -12.73 7.45
N THR A 151 -11.76 -11.63 7.12
CA THR A 151 -13.09 -11.68 6.53
C THR A 151 -13.04 -11.69 5.01
N ILE A 152 -14.15 -12.10 4.39
CA ILE A 152 -14.31 -12.12 2.93
C ILE A 152 -15.13 -10.92 2.41
N ASP A 153 -15.68 -10.13 3.32
CA ASP A 153 -16.42 -8.92 2.95
C ASP A 153 -15.43 -7.86 2.46
N PRO A 154 -15.60 -7.34 1.24
CA PRO A 154 -14.64 -6.40 0.68
C PRO A 154 -14.64 -5.02 1.35
N PHE A 155 -15.58 -4.72 2.23
CA PHE A 155 -15.75 -3.37 2.78
C PHE A 155 -15.81 -3.28 4.31
N ASP A 156 -15.55 -4.36 5.03
CA ASP A 156 -15.58 -4.38 6.49
C ASP A 156 -14.19 -4.24 7.16
N ASN A 157 -13.12 -4.31 6.37
CA ASN A 157 -11.76 -4.11 6.85
C ASN A 157 -11.57 -2.73 7.49
N PRO A 158 -10.75 -2.61 8.56
CA PRO A 158 -10.43 -1.33 9.16
C PRO A 158 -9.76 -0.37 8.18
N ARG A 159 -10.35 0.80 7.98
CA ARG A 159 -9.85 1.82 7.06
C ARG A 159 -8.59 2.50 7.59
N ILE A 160 -7.67 2.86 6.69
CA ILE A 160 -6.49 3.67 6.95
C ILE A 160 -6.69 5.01 6.25
N GLU A 161 -6.57 6.12 6.98
CA GLU A 161 -6.76 7.46 6.42
C GLU A 161 -5.72 7.76 5.32
N TYR A 162 -6.19 8.10 4.13
CA TYR A 162 -5.34 8.53 3.02
C TYR A 162 -4.78 9.95 3.23
N LEU A 163 -3.66 10.25 2.60
CA LEU A 163 -3.13 11.61 2.54
C LEU A 163 -4.16 12.61 1.98
N SER A 164 -4.96 12.20 0.99
CA SER A 164 -6.06 12.98 0.43
C SER A 164 -7.12 13.32 1.46
N GLU A 165 -7.57 12.34 2.23
CA GLU A 165 -8.56 12.51 3.31
C GLU A 165 -8.01 13.40 4.43
N TYR A 166 -6.79 13.12 4.87
CA TYR A 166 -6.10 13.95 5.87
C TYR A 166 -5.99 15.42 5.44
N LEU A 167 -5.55 15.67 4.21
CA LEU A 167 -5.41 17.03 3.68
C LEU A 167 -6.77 17.70 3.44
N HIS A 168 -7.78 16.94 3.04
CA HIS A 168 -9.14 17.46 2.94
C HIS A 168 -9.66 17.90 4.31
N ARG A 169 -9.60 17.02 5.28
CA ARG A 169 -10.10 17.25 6.64
C ARG A 169 -9.36 18.40 7.35
N THR A 170 -8.06 18.52 7.18
CA THR A 170 -7.23 19.48 7.92
C THR A 170 -7.03 20.82 7.21
N GLN A 171 -7.12 20.83 5.87
CA GLN A 171 -6.74 22.00 5.07
C GLN A 171 -7.73 22.32 3.94
N GLY A 172 -8.85 21.60 3.83
CA GLY A 172 -9.83 21.79 2.75
C GLY A 172 -9.28 21.52 1.35
N LYS A 173 -8.26 20.66 1.21
CA LYS A 173 -7.68 20.30 -0.08
C LYS A 173 -8.59 19.36 -0.84
N ALA A 174 -8.53 19.41 -2.16
CA ALA A 174 -9.22 18.49 -3.04
C ALA A 174 -8.26 17.45 -3.60
N LEU A 175 -8.76 16.22 -3.82
CA LEU A 175 -8.09 15.19 -4.61
C LEU A 175 -8.54 15.32 -6.06
N GLY A 176 -7.60 15.24 -6.99
CA GLY A 176 -7.85 15.11 -8.42
C GLY A 176 -7.15 13.87 -8.97
N LEU A 177 -7.87 13.04 -9.69
CA LEU A 177 -7.36 11.85 -10.35
C LEU A 177 -7.39 12.04 -11.86
N VAL A 178 -6.26 11.77 -12.52
CA VAL A 178 -6.14 11.74 -13.98
C VAL A 178 -5.48 10.41 -14.33
N THR A 179 -6.16 9.57 -15.08
CA THR A 179 -5.71 8.20 -15.36
C THR A 179 -6.06 7.79 -16.77
N THR A 180 -5.30 6.85 -17.33
CA THR A 180 -5.61 6.13 -18.58
C THR A 180 -6.27 4.77 -18.33
N ALA A 181 -6.38 4.34 -17.08
CA ALA A 181 -7.13 3.16 -16.65
C ALA A 181 -8.55 3.54 -16.22
N ASP A 182 -9.38 2.55 -15.95
CA ASP A 182 -10.67 2.78 -15.32
C ASP A 182 -10.50 3.44 -13.94
N VAL A 183 -11.31 4.42 -13.61
CA VAL A 183 -11.18 5.21 -12.38
C VAL A 183 -11.34 4.35 -11.11
N PHE A 184 -12.07 3.26 -11.20
CA PHE A 184 -12.28 2.29 -10.12
C PHE A 184 -11.18 1.22 -10.07
N ASP A 185 -10.24 1.18 -11.00
CA ASP A 185 -9.13 0.22 -10.95
C ASP A 185 -8.11 0.64 -9.88
N ALA A 186 -7.41 -0.33 -9.39
CA ALA A 186 -6.44 -0.34 -8.30
C ALA A 186 -5.65 0.96 -8.06
N THR A 187 -4.92 1.43 -9.07
CA THR A 187 -4.03 2.59 -8.91
C THR A 187 -4.78 3.91 -8.73
N PRO A 188 -5.79 4.28 -9.54
CA PRO A 188 -6.58 5.46 -9.26
C PRO A 188 -7.45 5.32 -8.00
N ALA A 189 -8.14 4.18 -7.83
CA ALA A 189 -9.02 3.94 -6.68
C ALA A 189 -8.26 3.94 -5.35
N GLY A 190 -7.05 3.38 -5.30
CA GLY A 190 -6.17 3.35 -4.13
C GLY A 190 -5.73 4.71 -3.60
N ASN A 191 -6.35 5.80 -4.04
CA ASN A 191 -6.21 7.14 -3.48
C ASN A 191 -7.44 7.64 -2.72
N ALA A 192 -8.57 6.92 -2.82
CA ALA A 192 -9.85 7.43 -2.35
C ALA A 192 -10.78 6.35 -1.76
N VAL A 193 -10.48 5.07 -1.97
CA VAL A 193 -11.39 3.96 -1.64
C VAL A 193 -10.78 3.02 -0.62
N HIS A 194 -11.64 2.40 0.18
CA HIS A 194 -11.23 1.43 1.20
C HIS A 194 -11.89 0.09 0.91
N THR A 195 -11.10 -0.87 0.44
CA THR A 195 -11.60 -2.20 0.11
C THR A 195 -10.52 -3.26 0.24
N SER A 196 -10.88 -4.47 0.62
CA SER A 196 -9.99 -5.64 0.55
C SER A 196 -10.02 -6.34 -0.81
N ASN A 197 -10.78 -5.80 -1.78
CA ASN A 197 -10.91 -6.39 -3.10
C ASN A 197 -11.04 -5.34 -4.21
N ARG A 198 -9.94 -5.07 -4.93
CA ARG A 198 -9.90 -4.16 -6.09
C ARG A 198 -10.91 -4.48 -7.20
N SER A 199 -11.48 -5.69 -7.20
CA SER A 199 -12.47 -6.10 -8.18
C SER A 199 -13.93 -5.85 -7.74
N ALA A 200 -14.14 -5.24 -6.59
CA ALA A 200 -15.48 -4.91 -6.07
C ALA A 200 -16.07 -3.63 -6.72
N GLY A 201 -16.00 -3.52 -8.04
CA GLY A 201 -16.16 -2.33 -8.86
C GLY A 201 -17.34 -1.42 -8.51
N THR A 202 -18.57 -1.95 -8.32
CA THR A 202 -19.74 -1.11 -7.97
C THR A 202 -19.54 -0.45 -6.59
N GLY A 203 -19.18 -1.23 -5.58
CA GLY A 203 -18.95 -0.70 -4.23
C GLY A 203 -17.74 0.24 -4.13
N ILE A 204 -16.79 0.14 -5.06
CA ILE A 204 -15.68 1.09 -5.20
C ILE A 204 -16.19 2.43 -5.72
N VAL A 205 -17.05 2.41 -6.73
CA VAL A 205 -17.59 3.64 -7.34
C VAL A 205 -18.55 4.37 -6.39
N ASP A 206 -19.20 3.64 -5.48
CA ASP A 206 -20.17 4.19 -4.51
C ASP A 206 -19.49 4.89 -3.32
N GLN A 207 -18.16 4.77 -3.14
CA GLN A 207 -17.41 5.46 -2.10
C GLN A 207 -16.92 6.84 -2.54
#